data_734f1ce2a68d7135b38e2abc9466d1ca
#
_entry.id   734f1ce2a68d7135b38e2abc9466d1ca
#
_cell.length_a   1.000
_cell.length_b   1.000
_cell.length_c   1.000
_cell.angle_alpha   90.00
_cell.angle_beta   90.00
_cell.angle_gamma   90.00
#
_symmetry.space_group_name_H-M   'P 1'
#
loop_
_entity.id
_entity.type
_entity.pdbx_description
1 polymer ?
#
loop_
_entity_poly.entity_id
_entity_poly.type
_entity_poly.pdbx_seq_one_letter_code
_entity_poly.pdbx_strand_id
1 'polypeptide(L)'
;MPISALAGTIGRINLPGMRAATRSRASTGVPLHVRMALLRQHGSASQAFSATFQPELEHFGDERGFLAYQKVWGTALVLSDPIAPLEHIPDLISRFLKEHPDAAFWYLSPPVAKILAERGFYVNAMGYETWIDLPTYSFSGRDKKPLREGVNRMVKRGFVTRECALAEVGIDNVKLVSDAWRQTRTVRNDEVSFFNRPLVLAEESDVRRFFTFDCNGKLVAFGFFDPVYEGGKLIGYTSQHNRHLPEADCMVHFAIKRVAIETFQKEGLKVLHLGLAPFADVLKDEEFKSSRSWMTARYFDHAHKCWFFNRYFYPIQGIAAHRRVFRGVQRQNYYAFNRHPTFPRLMKVMRACKLI
;
A
#
# COMPACT_ATOMS: atom_id res chain seq x y z
N MET A 1 47.17 0.80 51.30
CA MET A 1 46.63 1.94 52.04
C MET A 1 45.44 2.50 51.24
N PRO A 2 44.28 2.61 51.86
CA PRO A 2 43.04 3.02 51.19
C PRO A 2 42.88 4.55 51.22
N ILE A 3 42.22 5.10 50.20
CA ILE A 3 41.63 6.43 50.32
C ILE A 3 40.14 6.29 49.97
N SER A 4 39.39 6.57 51.01
CA SER A 4 37.95 6.59 51.12
C SER A 4 37.29 7.81 50.55
N ALA A 5 36.05 7.63 50.08
CA ALA A 5 34.87 8.49 50.23
C ALA A 5 34.95 9.97 49.79
N LEU A 6 34.05 10.26 48.82
CA LEU A 6 33.22 11.48 48.90
C LEU A 6 31.91 11.19 48.13
N ALA A 7 30.86 10.87 48.88
CA ALA A 7 29.49 10.84 48.45
C ALA A 7 28.99 12.28 48.27
N GLY A 8 28.70 12.70 47.06
CA GLY A 8 28.02 13.94 46.71
C GLY A 8 26.57 13.67 46.34
N THR A 9 25.68 14.04 47.23
CA THR A 9 24.22 14.07 47.11
C THR A 9 23.82 14.94 45.91
N ILE A 10 23.31 14.32 44.84
CA ILE A 10 22.63 15.06 43.78
C ILE A 10 21.12 14.82 43.93
N GLY A 11 20.43 15.93 44.23
CA GLY A 11 19.02 15.99 44.51
C GLY A 11 18.15 15.43 43.38
N ARG A 12 17.15 14.68 43.78
CA ARG A 12 16.03 14.28 42.92
C ARG A 12 15.26 15.50 42.48
N ILE A 13 15.36 15.85 41.20
CA ILE A 13 14.43 16.77 40.55
C ILE A 13 13.17 16.00 40.26
N ASN A 14 12.13 16.20 41.04
CA ASN A 14 10.79 15.77 40.77
C ASN A 14 10.23 16.58 39.60
N LEU A 15 10.16 16.01 38.40
CA LEU A 15 9.35 16.53 37.29
C LEU A 15 7.90 16.09 37.49
N PRO A 16 6.94 17.03 37.52
CA PRO A 16 5.53 16.69 37.68
C PRO A 16 5.01 15.97 36.44
N GLY A 17 4.32 14.88 36.71
CA GLY A 17 3.59 13.95 35.88
C GLY A 17 3.18 14.39 34.48
N MET A 18 3.84 13.87 33.47
CA MET A 18 3.20 13.58 32.19
C MET A 18 2.33 12.31 32.38
N ARG A 19 1.11 12.52 32.82
CA ARG A 19 0.06 11.49 32.66
C ARG A 19 -0.12 11.28 31.17
N ALA A 20 0.26 10.12 30.66
CA ALA A 20 -0.18 9.59 29.39
C ALA A 20 -1.71 9.53 29.43
N ALA A 21 -2.33 10.52 28.82
CA ALA A 21 -3.77 10.50 28.58
C ALA A 21 -4.05 9.50 27.45
N THR A 22 -4.06 8.21 27.80
CA THR A 22 -4.79 7.19 27.05
C THR A 22 -6.28 7.47 27.22
N ARG A 23 -6.77 8.50 26.54
CA ARG A 23 -8.20 8.60 26.28
C ARG A 23 -8.53 7.48 25.31
N SER A 24 -9.03 6.36 25.85
CA SER A 24 -9.89 5.42 25.15
C SER A 24 -11.04 6.24 24.58
N ARG A 25 -10.90 6.72 23.33
CA ARG A 25 -12.03 7.16 22.54
C ARG A 25 -12.87 5.89 22.32
N ALA A 26 -14.03 5.83 22.91
CA ALA A 26 -15.06 4.88 22.54
C ALA A 26 -15.14 4.93 20.99
N SER A 27 -14.88 3.82 20.33
CA SER A 27 -14.83 3.75 18.88
C SER A 27 -16.28 3.90 18.38
N THR A 28 -16.61 5.10 17.90
CA THR A 28 -17.83 5.37 17.12
C THR A 28 -17.74 4.81 15.69
N GLY A 29 -16.78 3.94 15.43
CA GLY A 29 -16.53 3.37 14.12
C GLY A 29 -17.18 2.00 13.92
N VAL A 30 -17.28 1.57 12.66
CA VAL A 30 -17.82 0.25 12.29
C VAL A 30 -17.01 -0.87 12.96
N PRO A 31 -17.66 -1.80 13.71
CA PRO A 31 -16.96 -2.88 14.42
C PRO A 31 -16.14 -3.77 13.50
N LEU A 32 -15.02 -4.32 13.99
CA LEU A 32 -14.10 -5.11 13.16
C LEU A 32 -14.78 -6.32 12.51
N HIS A 33 -15.65 -7.03 13.20
CA HIS A 33 -16.37 -8.19 12.65
C HIS A 33 -17.28 -7.81 11.49
N VAL A 34 -17.93 -6.63 11.56
CA VAL A 34 -18.74 -6.09 10.45
C VAL A 34 -17.85 -5.71 9.27
N ARG A 35 -16.74 -5.01 9.52
CA ARG A 35 -15.77 -4.66 8.48
C ARG A 35 -15.20 -5.88 7.79
N MET A 36 -14.92 -6.95 8.54
CA MET A 36 -14.45 -8.23 7.99
C MET A 36 -15.50 -8.91 7.10
N ALA A 37 -16.77 -8.91 7.51
CA ALA A 37 -17.86 -9.46 6.71
C ALA A 37 -18.03 -8.69 5.40
N LEU A 38 -18.04 -7.35 5.46
CA LEU A 38 -18.13 -6.48 4.29
C LEU A 38 -16.90 -6.62 3.37
N LEU A 39 -15.69 -6.68 3.94
CA LEU A 39 -14.45 -6.91 3.20
C LEU A 39 -14.52 -8.21 2.39
N ARG A 40 -14.92 -9.31 3.01
CA ARG A 40 -15.05 -10.60 2.33
C ARG A 40 -16.09 -10.57 1.19
N GLN A 41 -17.15 -9.81 1.36
CA GLN A 41 -18.22 -9.73 0.38
C GLN A 41 -17.91 -8.75 -0.76
N HIS A 42 -17.31 -7.58 -0.46
CA HIS A 42 -17.16 -6.45 -1.38
C HIS A 42 -15.72 -5.91 -1.51
N GLY A 43 -14.73 -6.60 -0.97
CA GLY A 43 -13.34 -6.14 -0.90
C GLY A 43 -12.50 -6.47 -2.13
N SER A 44 -13.01 -6.30 -3.34
CA SER A 44 -12.28 -6.60 -4.59
C SER A 44 -11.26 -5.55 -5.00
N ALA A 45 -11.28 -4.35 -4.41
CA ALA A 45 -10.27 -3.33 -4.64
C ALA A 45 -8.93 -3.73 -3.99
N SER A 46 -7.82 -3.43 -4.67
CA SER A 46 -6.46 -3.80 -4.22
C SER A 46 -6.06 -3.25 -2.85
N GLN A 47 -6.67 -2.13 -2.44
CA GLN A 47 -6.43 -1.50 -1.14
C GLN A 47 -7.51 -1.80 -0.08
N ALA A 48 -8.51 -2.64 -0.39
CA ALA A 48 -9.62 -2.91 0.52
C ALA A 48 -9.15 -3.53 1.85
N PHE A 49 -8.22 -4.50 1.79
CA PHE A 49 -7.63 -5.09 2.99
C PHE A 49 -6.84 -4.06 3.79
N SER A 50 -6.00 -3.28 3.14
CA SER A 50 -5.24 -2.18 3.73
C SER A 50 -6.16 -1.15 4.40
N ALA A 51 -7.22 -0.70 3.72
CA ALA A 51 -8.23 0.22 4.24
C ALA A 51 -8.97 -0.34 5.47
N THR A 52 -9.16 -1.66 5.54
CA THR A 52 -9.83 -2.31 6.68
C THR A 52 -8.96 -2.37 7.93
N PHE A 53 -7.63 -2.56 7.77
CA PHE A 53 -6.73 -2.94 8.87
C PHE A 53 -5.70 -1.90 9.26
N GLN A 54 -5.51 -0.80 8.52
CA GLN A 54 -4.54 0.22 8.94
C GLN A 54 -4.96 0.87 10.28
N PRO A 55 -4.08 0.88 11.29
CA PRO A 55 -4.41 1.36 12.63
C PRO A 55 -4.67 2.87 12.70
N GLU A 56 -4.13 3.65 11.75
CA GLU A 56 -4.31 5.10 11.70
C GLU A 56 -5.63 5.52 11.03
N LEU A 57 -6.38 4.58 10.43
CA LEU A 57 -7.63 4.88 9.74
C LEU A 57 -8.84 4.76 10.67
N GLU A 58 -9.71 5.75 10.60
CA GLU A 58 -11.06 5.72 11.14
C GLU A 58 -12.00 5.10 10.09
N HIS A 59 -13.12 4.51 10.54
CA HIS A 59 -14.06 3.84 9.66
C HIS A 59 -15.45 4.44 9.85
N PHE A 60 -15.98 5.04 8.78
CA PHE A 60 -17.31 5.64 8.74
C PHE A 60 -18.26 4.73 7.98
N GLY A 61 -19.44 4.48 8.53
CA GLY A 61 -20.47 3.66 7.87
C GLY A 61 -21.26 2.82 8.87
N ASP A 62 -21.84 1.76 8.36
CA ASP A 62 -22.68 0.82 9.09
C ASP A 62 -22.56 -0.62 8.53
N GLU A 63 -23.52 -1.48 8.83
CA GLU A 63 -23.58 -2.89 8.37
C GLU A 63 -23.79 -3.03 6.86
N ARG A 64 -24.21 -1.97 6.15
CA ARG A 64 -24.40 -1.97 4.69
C ARG A 64 -23.14 -1.58 3.92
N GLY A 65 -22.15 -0.98 4.61
CA GLY A 65 -20.89 -0.58 4.01
C GLY A 65 -20.14 0.46 4.84
N PHE A 66 -18.84 0.55 4.57
CA PHE A 66 -17.99 1.54 5.23
C PHE A 66 -16.95 2.11 4.25
N LEU A 67 -16.39 3.26 4.63
CA LEU A 67 -15.19 3.82 4.06
C LEU A 67 -14.15 4.08 5.16
N ALA A 68 -12.88 4.01 4.79
CA ALA A 68 -11.75 4.21 5.68
C ALA A 68 -11.09 5.55 5.40
N TYR A 69 -10.82 6.34 6.44
CA TYR A 69 -10.28 7.68 6.28
C TYR A 69 -9.36 8.08 7.43
N GLN A 70 -8.53 9.08 7.19
CA GLN A 70 -7.70 9.75 8.19
C GLN A 70 -7.93 11.26 8.14
N LYS A 71 -8.06 11.91 9.29
CA LYS A 71 -8.14 13.37 9.37
C LYS A 71 -6.76 14.00 9.45
N VAL A 72 -6.43 14.84 8.49
CA VAL A 72 -5.17 15.60 8.46
C VAL A 72 -5.46 17.08 8.25
N TRP A 73 -5.14 17.91 9.23
CA TRP A 73 -5.37 19.35 9.19
C TRP A 73 -6.76 19.75 8.69
N GLY A 74 -7.78 19.12 9.26
CA GLY A 74 -9.20 19.40 8.97
C GLY A 74 -9.76 18.79 7.68
N THR A 75 -8.94 18.12 6.86
CA THR A 75 -9.42 17.37 5.69
C THR A 75 -9.51 15.89 6.01
N ALA A 76 -10.61 15.26 5.62
CA ALA A 76 -10.78 13.81 5.65
C ALA A 76 -10.18 13.20 4.37
N LEU A 77 -9.12 12.42 4.52
CA LEU A 77 -8.47 11.69 3.43
C LEU A 77 -8.99 10.26 3.43
N VAL A 78 -9.76 9.90 2.41
CA VAL A 78 -10.35 8.56 2.25
C VAL A 78 -9.41 7.70 1.42
N LEU A 79 -9.16 6.48 1.88
CA LEU A 79 -8.33 5.49 1.19
C LEU A 79 -9.20 4.41 0.57
N SER A 80 -8.96 4.12 -0.71
CA SER A 80 -9.65 3.07 -1.47
C SER A 80 -11.11 3.40 -1.78
N ASP A 81 -11.72 2.55 -2.57
CA ASP A 81 -13.16 2.55 -2.75
C ASP A 81 -13.86 2.27 -1.41
N PRO A 82 -15.04 2.83 -1.17
CA PRO A 82 -15.90 2.36 -0.09
C PRO A 82 -16.19 0.87 -0.22
N ILE A 83 -16.14 0.15 0.89
CA ILE A 83 -16.39 -1.30 0.94
C ILE A 83 -17.88 -1.52 1.19
N ALA A 84 -18.64 -1.64 0.12
CA ALA A 84 -20.09 -1.75 0.09
C ALA A 84 -20.56 -2.28 -1.27
N PRO A 85 -21.83 -2.75 -1.40
CA PRO A 85 -22.47 -2.89 -2.70
C PRO A 85 -22.41 -1.58 -3.49
N LEU A 86 -22.20 -1.64 -4.80
CA LEU A 86 -22.00 -0.45 -5.63
C LEU A 86 -23.19 0.53 -5.54
N GLU A 87 -24.41 0.02 -5.44
CA GLU A 87 -25.64 0.80 -5.28
C GLU A 87 -25.72 1.58 -3.95
N HIS A 88 -25.03 1.15 -2.91
CA HIS A 88 -24.99 1.81 -1.61
C HIS A 88 -23.89 2.88 -1.50
N ILE A 89 -22.88 2.84 -2.37
CA ILE A 89 -21.74 3.78 -2.35
C ILE A 89 -22.18 5.26 -2.47
N PRO A 90 -23.13 5.63 -3.36
CA PRO A 90 -23.61 7.01 -3.46
C PRO A 90 -24.19 7.57 -2.15
N ASP A 91 -25.01 6.78 -1.45
CA ASP A 91 -25.60 7.20 -0.15
C ASP A 91 -24.52 7.31 0.92
N LEU A 92 -23.64 6.32 1.02
CA LEU A 92 -22.54 6.31 2.00
C LEU A 92 -21.64 7.54 1.85
N ILE A 93 -21.24 7.89 0.61
CA ILE A 93 -20.48 9.10 0.31
C ILE A 93 -21.27 10.35 0.71
N SER A 94 -22.59 10.42 0.42
CA SER A 94 -23.40 11.57 0.76
C SER A 94 -23.52 11.78 2.28
N ARG A 95 -23.68 10.71 3.04
CA ARG A 95 -23.68 10.75 4.52
C ARG A 95 -22.32 11.18 5.07
N PHE A 96 -21.23 10.63 4.52
CA PHE A 96 -19.88 11.00 4.93
C PHE A 96 -19.57 12.48 4.69
N LEU A 97 -19.95 13.03 3.54
CA LEU A 97 -19.71 14.44 3.20
C LEU A 97 -20.52 15.44 4.05
N LYS A 98 -21.66 15.03 4.62
CA LYS A 98 -22.38 15.85 5.59
C LYS A 98 -21.58 16.06 6.90
N GLU A 99 -20.86 15.03 7.35
CA GLU A 99 -20.02 15.11 8.56
C GLU A 99 -18.61 15.62 8.25
N HIS A 100 -18.12 15.38 7.04
CA HIS A 100 -16.78 15.74 6.58
C HIS A 100 -16.84 16.54 5.27
N PRO A 101 -17.26 17.82 5.33
CA PRO A 101 -17.45 18.64 4.12
C PRO A 101 -16.16 19.00 3.41
N ASP A 102 -14.98 18.79 4.01
CA ASP A 102 -13.68 18.87 3.34
C ASP A 102 -13.07 17.48 3.25
N ALA A 103 -13.19 16.85 2.08
CA ALA A 103 -12.76 15.49 1.84
C ALA A 103 -11.95 15.35 0.56
N ALA A 104 -11.03 14.38 0.56
CA ALA A 104 -10.30 13.93 -0.62
C ALA A 104 -10.25 12.40 -0.63
N PHE A 105 -10.48 11.82 -1.78
CA PHE A 105 -10.54 10.37 -1.98
C PHE A 105 -9.35 9.92 -2.81
N TRP A 106 -8.73 8.81 -2.43
CA TRP A 106 -7.50 8.31 -3.03
C TRP A 106 -7.58 6.83 -3.36
N TYR A 107 -6.96 6.45 -4.46
CA TYR A 107 -6.87 5.06 -4.90
C TYR A 107 -8.24 4.50 -5.31
N LEU A 108 -8.93 5.27 -6.15
CA LEU A 108 -10.30 4.97 -6.59
C LEU A 108 -10.31 4.17 -7.87
N SER A 109 -11.26 3.24 -7.98
CA SER A 109 -11.63 2.62 -9.23
C SER A 109 -12.45 3.57 -10.13
N PRO A 110 -12.52 3.32 -11.46
CA PRO A 110 -13.31 4.15 -12.38
C PRO A 110 -14.78 4.32 -11.97
N PRO A 111 -15.52 3.27 -11.53
CA PRO A 111 -16.92 3.43 -11.11
C PRO A 111 -17.10 4.41 -9.96
N VAL A 112 -16.25 4.33 -8.92
CA VAL A 112 -16.34 5.24 -7.76
C VAL A 112 -15.88 6.65 -8.13
N ALA A 113 -14.84 6.77 -8.96
CA ALA A 113 -14.38 8.05 -9.50
C ALA A 113 -15.50 8.76 -10.27
N LYS A 114 -16.30 8.02 -11.07
CA LYS A 114 -17.47 8.54 -11.80
C LYS A 114 -18.54 9.08 -10.84
N ILE A 115 -18.87 8.33 -9.78
CA ILE A 115 -19.82 8.79 -8.75
C ILE A 115 -19.38 10.13 -8.14
N LEU A 116 -18.09 10.33 -7.91
CA LEU A 116 -17.55 11.58 -7.37
C LEU A 116 -17.51 12.70 -8.43
N ALA A 117 -17.18 12.40 -9.68
CA ALA A 117 -17.21 13.38 -10.76
C ALA A 117 -18.61 13.94 -10.98
N GLU A 118 -19.64 13.10 -10.95
CA GLU A 118 -21.06 13.50 -11.04
C GLU A 118 -21.51 14.41 -9.87
N ARG A 119 -20.77 14.38 -8.74
CA ARG A 119 -20.96 15.28 -7.59
C ARG A 119 -20.12 16.56 -7.64
N GLY A 120 -19.47 16.83 -8.77
CA GLY A 120 -18.66 18.03 -8.97
C GLY A 120 -17.27 17.98 -8.34
N PHE A 121 -16.77 16.79 -8.01
CA PHE A 121 -15.39 16.64 -7.57
C PHE A 121 -14.40 16.83 -8.72
N TYR A 122 -13.23 17.36 -8.42
CA TYR A 122 -12.08 17.29 -9.32
C TYR A 122 -11.51 15.89 -9.30
N VAL A 123 -11.66 15.15 -10.39
CA VAL A 123 -11.16 13.78 -10.54
C VAL A 123 -9.94 13.76 -11.44
N ASN A 124 -8.86 13.15 -10.97
CA ASN A 124 -7.61 13.04 -11.69
C ASN A 124 -7.07 11.61 -11.66
N ALA A 125 -6.43 11.20 -12.73
CA ALA A 125 -5.68 9.96 -12.76
C ALA A 125 -4.53 9.98 -11.73
N MET A 126 -4.40 8.90 -10.97
CA MET A 126 -3.33 8.70 -9.98
C MET A 126 -2.16 7.88 -10.56
N GLY A 127 -2.38 7.23 -11.68
CA GLY A 127 -1.53 6.23 -12.31
C GLY A 127 -2.29 4.93 -12.53
N TYR A 128 -1.60 3.91 -12.96
CA TYR A 128 -2.24 2.61 -13.21
C TYR A 128 -1.72 1.52 -12.29
N GLU A 129 -2.60 0.57 -11.95
CA GLU A 129 -2.23 -0.71 -11.37
C GLU A 129 -1.95 -1.74 -12.46
N THR A 130 -1.01 -2.64 -12.19
CA THR A 130 -0.80 -3.81 -13.03
C THR A 130 -1.48 -5.02 -12.41
N TRP A 131 -2.42 -5.61 -13.12
CA TRP A 131 -3.17 -6.79 -12.73
C TRP A 131 -2.71 -7.99 -13.54
N ILE A 132 -2.43 -9.09 -12.87
CA ILE A 132 -2.14 -10.38 -13.49
C ILE A 132 -3.43 -11.20 -13.45
N ASP A 133 -3.95 -11.52 -14.62
CA ASP A 133 -5.03 -12.51 -14.77
C ASP A 133 -4.40 -13.90 -14.64
N LEU A 134 -4.49 -14.48 -13.44
CA LEU A 134 -3.76 -15.70 -13.09
C LEU A 134 -4.10 -16.88 -14.00
N PRO A 135 -5.38 -17.16 -14.36
CA PRO A 135 -5.73 -18.29 -15.22
C PRO A 135 -5.06 -18.29 -16.59
N THR A 136 -4.86 -17.11 -17.18
CA THR A 136 -4.31 -16.98 -18.54
C THR A 136 -2.84 -16.57 -18.56
N TYR A 137 -2.29 -16.19 -17.41
CA TYR A 137 -0.93 -15.65 -17.35
C TYR A 137 0.12 -16.72 -17.56
N SER A 138 1.11 -16.42 -18.42
CA SER A 138 2.27 -17.26 -18.66
C SER A 138 3.55 -16.43 -18.64
N PHE A 139 4.61 -17.03 -18.15
CA PHE A 139 5.97 -16.46 -18.27
C PHE A 139 6.61 -16.72 -19.65
N SER A 140 5.92 -17.35 -20.58
CA SER A 140 6.41 -17.59 -21.95
C SER A 140 6.47 -16.28 -22.77
N GLY A 141 7.03 -16.38 -23.96
CA GLY A 141 7.12 -15.26 -24.90
C GLY A 141 8.42 -14.46 -24.82
N ARG A 142 8.71 -13.72 -25.90
CA ARG A 142 9.94 -12.95 -26.09
C ARG A 142 10.06 -11.80 -25.07
N ASP A 143 8.97 -11.12 -24.83
CA ASP A 143 8.92 -9.93 -23.96
C ASP A 143 9.21 -10.25 -22.50
N LYS A 144 8.96 -11.49 -22.06
CA LYS A 144 9.25 -11.96 -20.71
C LYS A 144 10.57 -12.71 -20.57
N LYS A 145 11.36 -12.79 -21.66
CA LYS A 145 12.68 -13.44 -21.66
C LYS A 145 13.62 -12.88 -20.58
N PRO A 146 13.79 -11.56 -20.42
CA PRO A 146 14.68 -11.01 -19.39
C PRO A 146 14.27 -11.42 -17.97
N LEU A 147 12.94 -11.49 -17.71
CA LEU A 147 12.41 -11.93 -16.43
C LEU A 147 12.76 -13.40 -16.15
N ARG A 148 12.53 -14.30 -17.13
CA ARG A 148 12.88 -15.71 -16.99
C ARG A 148 14.37 -15.93 -16.79
N GLU A 149 15.21 -15.29 -17.59
CA GLU A 149 16.67 -15.40 -17.51
C GLU A 149 17.21 -14.87 -16.18
N GLY A 150 16.66 -13.75 -15.69
CA GLY A 150 17.02 -13.21 -14.39
C GLY A 150 16.70 -14.16 -13.25
N VAL A 151 15.49 -14.70 -13.20
CA VAL A 151 15.09 -15.66 -12.15
C VAL A 151 15.89 -16.97 -12.27
N ASN A 152 16.09 -17.49 -13.47
CA ASN A 152 16.90 -18.70 -13.68
C ASN A 152 18.35 -18.52 -13.23
N ARG A 153 18.92 -17.33 -13.43
CA ARG A 153 20.26 -16.99 -12.93
C ARG A 153 20.32 -17.00 -11.40
N MET A 154 19.28 -16.51 -10.72
CA MET A 154 19.18 -16.57 -9.26
C MET A 154 19.18 -18.02 -8.78
N VAL A 155 18.35 -18.87 -9.38
CA VAL A 155 18.30 -20.32 -9.07
C VAL A 155 19.66 -20.97 -9.27
N LYS A 156 20.35 -20.71 -10.40
CA LYS A 156 21.70 -21.24 -10.67
C LYS A 156 22.75 -20.79 -9.64
N ARG A 157 22.54 -19.62 -9.02
CA ARG A 157 23.40 -19.10 -7.94
C ARG A 157 23.02 -19.64 -6.56
N GLY A 158 22.10 -20.61 -6.48
CA GLY A 158 21.68 -21.25 -5.25
C GLY A 158 20.64 -20.47 -4.42
N PHE A 159 20.02 -19.43 -4.99
CA PHE A 159 18.93 -18.75 -4.31
C PHE A 159 17.66 -19.60 -4.33
N VAL A 160 16.99 -19.68 -3.17
CA VAL A 160 15.75 -20.42 -3.02
C VAL A 160 14.63 -19.47 -2.57
N THR A 161 13.53 -19.46 -3.30
CA THR A 161 12.33 -18.70 -2.91
C THR A 161 11.23 -19.69 -2.56
N ARG A 162 10.64 -19.52 -1.37
CA ARG A 162 9.53 -20.38 -0.91
C ARG A 162 8.57 -19.61 -0.02
N GLU A 163 7.37 -20.11 0.09
CA GLU A 163 6.40 -19.68 1.09
C GLU A 163 6.72 -20.34 2.44
N CYS A 164 6.67 -19.55 3.51
CA CYS A 164 6.91 -20.04 4.88
C CYS A 164 6.07 -19.24 5.87
N ALA A 165 5.83 -19.84 7.04
CA ALA A 165 5.33 -19.12 8.21
C ALA A 165 6.42 -18.19 8.79
N LEU A 166 6.01 -17.09 9.43
CA LEU A 166 6.96 -16.19 10.11
C LEU A 166 7.79 -16.89 11.17
N ALA A 167 7.19 -17.84 11.88
CA ALA A 167 7.86 -18.62 12.93
C ALA A 167 9.04 -19.46 12.38
N GLU A 168 8.93 -19.98 11.14
CA GLU A 168 10.00 -20.75 10.50
C GLU A 168 11.20 -19.87 10.12
N VAL A 169 10.93 -18.65 9.70
CA VAL A 169 11.96 -17.69 9.23
C VAL A 169 12.61 -16.94 10.39
N GLY A 170 11.84 -16.72 11.45
CA GLY A 170 12.21 -15.89 12.60
C GLY A 170 11.92 -14.40 12.35
N ILE A 171 11.16 -13.81 13.24
CA ILE A 171 10.73 -12.39 13.16
C ILE A 171 11.94 -11.45 13.09
N ASP A 172 13.00 -11.75 13.83
CA ASP A 172 14.22 -10.91 13.87
C ASP A 172 14.93 -10.87 12.51
N ASN A 173 14.97 -12.00 11.78
CA ASN A 173 15.54 -12.05 10.43
C ASN A 173 14.72 -11.17 9.46
N VAL A 174 13.39 -11.24 9.53
CA VAL A 174 12.51 -10.41 8.69
C VAL A 174 12.66 -8.92 9.04
N LYS A 175 12.75 -8.60 10.33
CA LYS A 175 12.99 -7.25 10.82
C LYS A 175 14.34 -6.71 10.33
N LEU A 176 15.40 -7.51 10.41
CA LEU A 176 16.73 -7.14 9.92
C LEU A 176 16.69 -6.74 8.43
N VAL A 177 16.09 -7.56 7.57
CA VAL A 177 15.95 -7.26 6.14
C VAL A 177 15.11 -5.99 5.93
N SER A 178 14.04 -5.84 6.69
CA SER A 178 13.16 -4.69 6.64
C SER A 178 13.89 -3.40 7.03
N ASP A 179 14.63 -3.40 8.12
CA ASP A 179 15.35 -2.25 8.63
C ASP A 179 16.50 -1.86 7.68
N ALA A 180 17.27 -2.84 7.19
CA ALA A 180 18.32 -2.61 6.19
C ALA A 180 17.75 -1.99 4.91
N TRP A 181 16.59 -2.47 4.43
CA TRP A 181 15.90 -1.90 3.27
C TRP A 181 15.47 -0.44 3.53
N ARG A 182 14.90 -0.12 4.71
CA ARG A 182 14.48 1.25 5.07
C ARG A 182 15.64 2.22 5.06
N GLN A 183 16.82 1.82 5.52
CA GLN A 183 18.01 2.68 5.50
C GLN A 183 18.42 3.15 4.09
N THR A 184 17.98 2.45 3.04
CA THR A 184 18.21 2.86 1.65
C THR A 184 17.17 3.87 1.13
N ARG A 185 16.13 4.19 1.92
CA ARG A 185 15.03 5.07 1.50
C ARG A 185 15.25 6.50 1.96
N THR A 186 14.59 7.44 1.29
CA THR A 186 14.61 8.85 1.68
C THR A 186 13.94 9.05 3.04
N VAL A 187 12.79 8.39 3.26
CA VAL A 187 12.13 8.34 4.57
C VAL A 187 12.64 7.09 5.30
N ARG A 188 13.49 7.28 6.31
CA ARG A 188 14.20 6.20 7.01
C ARG A 188 13.61 5.88 8.38
N ASN A 189 13.10 6.91 9.06
CA ASN A 189 12.72 6.82 10.48
C ASN A 189 11.34 6.22 10.68
N ASP A 190 10.41 6.43 9.73
CA ASP A 190 9.04 5.95 9.80
C ASP A 190 8.69 4.99 8.65
N GLU A 191 7.71 4.14 8.90
CA GLU A 191 7.05 3.39 7.84
C GLU A 191 6.16 4.35 7.04
N VAL A 192 6.33 4.36 5.71
CA VAL A 192 5.39 5.05 4.84
C VAL A 192 4.01 4.40 5.01
N SER A 193 3.03 5.18 5.40
CA SER A 193 1.67 4.73 5.69
C SER A 193 0.64 5.31 4.71
N PHE A 194 -0.62 5.20 5.01
CA PHE A 194 -1.78 5.60 4.21
C PHE A 194 -1.91 4.77 2.92
N PHE A 195 -1.08 4.98 1.88
CA PHE A 195 -1.13 4.16 0.65
C PHE A 195 -0.53 2.76 0.82
N ASN A 196 0.21 2.53 1.88
CA ASN A 196 0.75 1.22 2.22
C ASN A 196 0.40 0.93 3.68
N ARG A 197 -0.13 -0.25 3.93
CA ARG A 197 -0.33 -0.74 5.29
C ARG A 197 1.04 -0.92 5.95
N PRO A 198 1.23 -0.52 7.23
CA PRO A 198 2.45 -0.82 7.97
C PRO A 198 2.75 -2.32 7.96
N LEU A 199 4.05 -2.68 8.00
CA LEU A 199 4.47 -4.07 8.07
C LEU A 199 4.04 -4.69 9.39
N VAL A 200 3.27 -5.77 9.33
CA VAL A 200 2.83 -6.54 10.49
C VAL A 200 3.63 -7.82 10.59
N LEU A 201 4.41 -7.96 11.68
CA LEU A 201 5.22 -9.14 11.98
C LEU A 201 4.50 -10.07 12.97
N ALA A 202 3.24 -10.35 12.69
CA ALA A 202 2.40 -11.31 13.38
C ALA A 202 1.64 -12.13 12.34
N GLU A 203 1.13 -13.29 12.73
CA GLU A 203 0.26 -14.05 11.84
C GLU A 203 -1.06 -13.30 11.61
N GLU A 204 -1.45 -13.19 10.35
CA GLU A 204 -2.68 -12.56 9.91
C GLU A 204 -3.44 -13.54 9.01
N SER A 205 -4.75 -13.61 9.19
CA SER A 205 -5.60 -14.49 8.39
C SER A 205 -5.48 -14.16 6.90
N ASP A 206 -5.26 -15.19 6.11
CA ASP A 206 -5.19 -15.16 4.66
C ASP A 206 -4.04 -14.34 4.05
N VAL A 207 -3.16 -13.71 4.86
CA VAL A 207 -1.95 -13.03 4.36
C VAL A 207 -0.89 -14.07 4.01
N ARG A 208 -0.38 -14.01 2.76
CA ARG A 208 0.65 -14.94 2.26
C ARG A 208 2.02 -14.30 2.27
N ARG A 209 3.04 -15.09 2.60
CA ARG A 209 4.42 -14.61 2.81
C ARG A 209 5.42 -15.48 2.09
N PHE A 210 6.17 -14.87 1.20
CA PHE A 210 7.22 -15.54 0.41
C PHE A 210 8.58 -14.96 0.77
N PHE A 211 9.54 -15.85 0.95
CA PHE A 211 10.88 -15.50 1.40
C PHE A 211 11.92 -16.04 0.43
N THR A 212 12.97 -15.25 0.19
CA THR A 212 14.12 -15.67 -0.62
C THR A 212 15.35 -15.78 0.25
N PHE A 213 15.99 -16.92 0.16
CA PHE A 213 17.24 -17.24 0.86
C PHE A 213 18.38 -17.33 -0.16
N ASP A 214 19.60 -16.94 0.24
CA ASP A 214 20.80 -17.14 -0.56
C ASP A 214 21.32 -18.57 -0.47
N CYS A 215 22.45 -18.87 -1.15
CA CYS A 215 23.07 -20.19 -1.15
C CYS A 215 23.59 -20.67 0.23
N ASN A 216 23.72 -19.77 1.19
CA ASN A 216 24.09 -20.07 2.59
C ASN A 216 22.87 -20.20 3.51
N GLY A 217 21.67 -20.10 2.99
CA GLY A 217 20.43 -20.13 3.77
C GLY A 217 20.09 -18.82 4.50
N LYS A 218 20.81 -17.72 4.24
CA LYS A 218 20.50 -16.40 4.81
C LYS A 218 19.29 -15.80 4.13
N LEU A 219 18.35 -15.25 4.91
CA LEU A 219 17.23 -14.48 4.38
C LEU A 219 17.76 -13.20 3.72
N VAL A 220 17.42 -12.99 2.43
CA VAL A 220 17.86 -11.82 1.66
C VAL A 220 16.73 -10.96 1.15
N ALA A 221 15.51 -11.51 1.04
CA ALA A 221 14.33 -10.76 0.60
C ALA A 221 13.04 -11.43 1.06
N PHE A 222 11.97 -10.63 1.11
CA PHE A 222 10.62 -11.14 1.34
C PHE A 222 9.56 -10.34 0.56
N GLY A 223 8.42 -11.00 0.34
CA GLY A 223 7.22 -10.41 -0.22
C GLY A 223 5.98 -10.84 0.56
N PHE A 224 5.16 -9.88 1.02
CA PHE A 224 3.88 -10.13 1.67
C PHE A 224 2.75 -9.76 0.74
N PHE A 225 1.69 -10.56 0.77
CA PHE A 225 0.55 -10.46 -0.14
C PHE A 225 -0.73 -10.43 0.67
N ASP A 226 -1.44 -9.31 0.56
CA ASP A 226 -2.73 -9.09 1.22
C ASP A 226 -3.85 -9.74 0.40
N PRO A 227 -4.83 -10.41 1.02
CA PRO A 227 -5.91 -11.09 0.32
C PRO A 227 -6.88 -10.12 -0.36
N VAL A 228 -7.45 -10.57 -1.47
CA VAL A 228 -8.49 -9.88 -2.25
C VAL A 228 -9.72 -10.78 -2.29
N TYR A 229 -10.87 -10.24 -1.90
CA TYR A 229 -12.11 -11.00 -1.78
C TYR A 229 -13.20 -10.45 -2.69
N GLU A 230 -14.09 -11.33 -3.13
CA GLU A 230 -15.28 -10.99 -3.89
C GLU A 230 -16.39 -12.04 -3.65
N GLY A 231 -17.60 -11.59 -3.32
CA GLY A 231 -18.73 -12.50 -3.11
C GLY A 231 -18.48 -13.56 -2.04
N GLY A 232 -17.83 -13.21 -0.94
CA GLY A 232 -17.49 -14.11 0.17
C GLY A 232 -16.30 -15.04 -0.09
N LYS A 233 -15.65 -14.95 -1.25
CA LYS A 233 -14.55 -15.84 -1.65
C LYS A 233 -13.24 -15.09 -1.78
N LEU A 234 -12.15 -15.75 -1.40
CA LEU A 234 -10.80 -15.31 -1.73
C LEU A 234 -10.58 -15.50 -3.22
N ILE A 235 -10.35 -14.41 -3.96
CA ILE A 235 -10.16 -14.45 -5.43
C ILE A 235 -8.72 -14.22 -5.85
N GLY A 236 -7.86 -13.74 -4.96
CA GLY A 236 -6.47 -13.43 -5.29
C GLY A 236 -5.76 -12.63 -4.21
N TYR A 237 -4.72 -11.93 -4.62
CA TYR A 237 -3.84 -11.22 -3.71
C TYR A 237 -3.37 -9.87 -4.26
N THR A 238 -2.98 -8.97 -3.36
CA THR A 238 -2.25 -7.73 -3.68
C THR A 238 -0.82 -7.84 -3.12
N SER A 239 0.18 -7.59 -3.95
CA SER A 239 1.59 -7.52 -3.54
C SER A 239 1.82 -6.25 -2.74
N GLN A 240 1.84 -6.35 -1.40
CA GLN A 240 1.88 -5.21 -0.48
C GLN A 240 3.30 -4.83 -0.08
N HIS A 241 4.05 -5.72 0.55
CA HIS A 241 5.43 -5.46 0.96
C HIS A 241 6.42 -6.24 0.10
N ASN A 242 7.46 -5.56 -0.37
CA ASN A 242 8.56 -6.18 -1.11
C ASN A 242 9.86 -5.54 -0.62
N ARG A 243 10.62 -6.24 0.22
CA ARG A 243 11.86 -5.74 0.82
C ARG A 243 13.01 -6.72 0.58
N HIS A 244 14.20 -6.20 0.46
CA HIS A 244 15.42 -6.98 0.25
C HIS A 244 16.61 -6.29 0.89
N LEU A 245 17.64 -7.04 1.21
CA LEU A 245 18.92 -6.49 1.64
C LEU A 245 19.54 -5.61 0.54
N PRO A 246 20.17 -4.48 0.87
CA PRO A 246 20.77 -3.58 -0.13
C PRO A 246 21.76 -4.25 -1.09
N GLU A 247 22.49 -5.25 -0.59
CA GLU A 247 23.46 -6.03 -1.35
C GLU A 247 22.85 -7.15 -2.20
N ALA A 248 21.56 -7.46 -2.01
CA ALA A 248 20.90 -8.50 -2.78
C ALA A 248 20.62 -8.06 -4.22
N ASP A 249 20.69 -9.00 -5.15
CA ASP A 249 20.32 -8.78 -6.54
C ASP A 249 18.84 -8.35 -6.65
N CYS A 250 18.55 -7.30 -7.41
CA CYS A 250 17.16 -6.82 -7.58
C CYS A 250 16.22 -7.88 -8.19
N MET A 251 16.76 -8.94 -8.79
CA MET A 251 15.97 -10.06 -9.33
C MET A 251 15.24 -10.88 -8.25
N VAL A 252 15.61 -10.75 -6.97
CA VAL A 252 14.89 -11.43 -5.86
C VAL A 252 13.39 -11.11 -5.84
N HIS A 253 13.00 -9.88 -6.18
CA HIS A 253 11.57 -9.53 -6.25
C HIS A 253 10.84 -10.19 -7.42
N PHE A 254 11.54 -10.43 -8.52
CA PHE A 254 10.97 -11.19 -9.64
C PHE A 254 10.84 -12.67 -9.29
N ALA A 255 11.81 -13.24 -8.57
CA ALA A 255 11.73 -14.61 -8.08
C ALA A 255 10.55 -14.80 -7.13
N ILE A 256 10.36 -13.90 -6.16
CA ILE A 256 9.22 -13.91 -5.23
C ILE A 256 7.90 -13.89 -6.02
N LYS A 257 7.74 -12.93 -6.95
CA LYS A 257 6.50 -12.81 -7.72
C LYS A 257 6.26 -14.01 -8.64
N ARG A 258 7.33 -14.60 -9.20
CA ARG A 258 7.18 -15.81 -10.01
C ARG A 258 6.64 -16.97 -9.18
N VAL A 259 7.27 -17.26 -8.03
CA VAL A 259 6.82 -18.33 -7.15
C VAL A 259 5.39 -18.08 -6.67
N ALA A 260 5.06 -16.85 -6.26
CA ALA A 260 3.71 -16.49 -5.83
C ALA A 260 2.68 -16.70 -6.96
N ILE A 261 2.96 -16.22 -8.19
CA ILE A 261 2.08 -16.41 -9.34
C ILE A 261 1.86 -17.90 -9.61
N GLU A 262 2.93 -18.70 -9.69
CA GLU A 262 2.84 -20.15 -9.94
C GLU A 262 2.06 -20.89 -8.83
N THR A 263 2.21 -20.46 -7.57
CA THR A 263 1.47 -21.00 -6.43
C THR A 263 -0.01 -20.65 -6.53
N PHE A 264 -0.33 -19.38 -6.75
CA PHE A 264 -1.72 -18.91 -6.83
C PHE A 264 -2.47 -19.48 -8.06
N GLN A 265 -1.76 -19.72 -9.16
CA GLN A 265 -2.31 -20.43 -10.32
C GLN A 265 -2.70 -21.87 -9.99
N LYS A 266 -1.83 -22.60 -9.28
CA LYS A 266 -2.12 -23.99 -8.84
C LYS A 266 -3.31 -24.07 -7.90
N GLU A 267 -3.55 -23.03 -7.11
CA GLU A 267 -4.70 -22.91 -6.21
C GLU A 267 -5.99 -22.45 -6.93
N GLY A 268 -5.92 -22.13 -8.22
CA GLY A 268 -7.09 -21.69 -9.01
C GLY A 268 -7.55 -20.28 -8.71
N LEU A 269 -6.67 -19.42 -8.15
CA LEU A 269 -6.98 -18.02 -7.90
C LEU A 269 -7.07 -17.22 -9.22
N LYS A 270 -7.83 -16.11 -9.18
CA LYS A 270 -8.15 -15.33 -10.37
C LYS A 270 -7.15 -14.20 -10.63
N VAL A 271 -6.69 -13.51 -9.60
CA VAL A 271 -5.97 -12.24 -9.78
C VAL A 271 -4.79 -12.04 -8.82
N LEU A 272 -3.74 -11.42 -9.32
CA LEU A 272 -2.68 -10.83 -8.50
C LEU A 272 -2.48 -9.37 -8.89
N HIS A 273 -2.70 -8.46 -7.94
CA HIS A 273 -2.40 -7.05 -8.11
C HIS A 273 -0.92 -6.79 -7.76
N LEU A 274 -0.18 -6.19 -8.69
CA LEU A 274 1.21 -5.82 -8.46
C LEU A 274 1.36 -4.41 -7.85
N GLY A 275 0.24 -3.73 -7.65
CA GLY A 275 0.14 -2.40 -7.08
C GLY A 275 0.31 -1.26 -8.08
N LEU A 276 0.24 -0.02 -7.58
CA LEU A 276 0.18 1.21 -8.35
C LEU A 276 1.54 1.63 -8.93
N ALA A 277 1.59 1.98 -10.21
CA ALA A 277 2.65 2.79 -10.84
C ALA A 277 2.29 4.28 -10.70
N PRO A 278 2.76 4.97 -9.63
CA PRO A 278 2.28 6.30 -9.32
C PRO A 278 2.59 7.29 -10.43
N PHE A 279 1.62 8.13 -10.76
CA PHE A 279 1.72 9.23 -11.71
C PHE A 279 2.15 8.85 -13.13
N ALA A 280 2.20 7.56 -13.46
CA ALA A 280 2.50 7.11 -14.80
C ALA A 280 1.30 7.37 -15.73
N ASP A 281 1.57 7.98 -16.87
CA ASP A 281 0.62 8.23 -17.97
C ASP A 281 -0.65 9.05 -17.59
N VAL A 282 -0.61 9.84 -16.50
CA VAL A 282 -1.77 10.57 -15.95
C VAL A 282 -2.38 11.60 -16.91
N LEU A 283 -1.61 12.13 -17.86
CA LEU A 283 -2.14 13.06 -18.89
C LEU A 283 -2.84 12.35 -20.05
N LYS A 284 -2.67 11.04 -20.19
CA LYS A 284 -3.31 10.24 -21.24
C LYS A 284 -4.73 9.83 -20.90
N ASP A 285 -5.16 10.06 -19.66
CA ASP A 285 -6.53 9.77 -19.24
C ASP A 285 -7.51 10.73 -19.91
N GLU A 286 -8.48 10.19 -20.63
CA GLU A 286 -9.54 10.96 -21.30
C GLU A 286 -10.91 10.81 -20.61
N GLU A 287 -11.06 9.83 -19.70
CA GLU A 287 -12.33 9.49 -19.07
C GLU A 287 -12.89 10.64 -18.22
N PHE A 288 -12.03 11.32 -17.44
CA PHE A 288 -12.43 12.41 -16.56
C PHE A 288 -11.88 13.78 -17.00
N LYS A 289 -11.69 13.99 -18.28
CA LYS A 289 -11.09 15.22 -18.82
C LYS A 289 -11.85 16.50 -18.40
N SER A 290 -13.18 16.45 -18.33
CA SER A 290 -14.03 17.57 -17.92
C SER A 290 -13.96 17.89 -16.43
N SER A 291 -13.72 16.88 -15.59
CA SER A 291 -13.63 17.02 -14.13
C SER A 291 -12.19 17.18 -13.64
N ARG A 292 -11.22 17.10 -14.55
CA ARG A 292 -9.79 17.08 -14.21
C ARG A 292 -9.29 18.46 -13.77
N SER A 293 -8.55 18.52 -12.65
CA SER A 293 -7.71 19.66 -12.36
C SER A 293 -6.43 19.59 -13.20
N TRP A 294 -6.38 20.38 -14.26
CA TRP A 294 -5.26 20.39 -15.20
C TRP A 294 -3.92 20.72 -14.54
N MET A 295 -3.93 21.63 -13.57
CA MET A 295 -2.73 22.04 -12.86
C MET A 295 -2.09 20.86 -12.08
N THR A 296 -2.89 20.12 -11.30
CA THR A 296 -2.39 18.95 -10.56
C THR A 296 -1.98 17.78 -11.45
N ALA A 297 -2.71 17.56 -12.56
CA ALA A 297 -2.34 16.55 -13.54
C ALA A 297 -0.95 16.83 -14.14
N ARG A 298 -0.68 18.09 -14.52
CA ARG A 298 0.65 18.50 -15.02
C ARG A 298 1.73 18.44 -13.97
N TYR A 299 1.41 18.80 -12.71
CA TYR A 299 2.35 18.69 -11.60
C TYR A 299 2.79 17.23 -11.40
N PHE A 300 1.87 16.28 -11.35
CA PHE A 300 2.19 14.88 -11.17
C PHE A 300 2.88 14.24 -12.39
N ASP A 301 2.49 14.63 -13.61
CA ASP A 301 3.22 14.21 -14.82
C ASP A 301 4.66 14.72 -14.81
N HIS A 302 4.86 15.98 -14.39
CA HIS A 302 6.22 16.53 -14.24
C HIS A 302 7.01 15.81 -13.15
N ALA A 303 6.41 15.55 -11.98
CA ALA A 303 7.06 14.79 -10.90
C ALA A 303 7.47 13.38 -11.37
N HIS A 304 6.62 12.70 -12.15
CA HIS A 304 6.94 11.39 -12.74
C HIS A 304 8.15 11.48 -13.70
N LYS A 305 8.24 12.51 -14.52
CA LYS A 305 9.32 12.69 -15.50
C LYS A 305 10.60 13.29 -14.92
N CYS A 306 10.52 13.98 -13.79
CA CYS A 306 11.62 14.70 -13.18
C CYS A 306 12.70 13.74 -12.64
N TRP A 307 13.91 13.79 -13.22
CA TRP A 307 15.05 12.98 -12.77
C TRP A 307 15.39 13.24 -11.29
N PHE A 308 15.39 14.52 -10.87
CA PHE A 308 15.72 14.90 -9.50
C PHE A 308 14.74 14.30 -8.50
N PHE A 309 13.43 14.35 -8.79
CA PHE A 309 12.41 13.73 -7.95
C PHE A 309 12.61 12.21 -7.85
N ASN A 310 12.84 11.54 -8.97
CA ASN A 310 13.04 10.09 -9.02
C ASN A 310 14.35 9.65 -8.32
N ARG A 311 15.39 10.50 -8.34
CA ARG A 311 16.70 10.19 -7.74
C ARG A 311 16.71 10.41 -6.22
N TYR A 312 16.10 11.52 -5.75
CA TYR A 312 16.27 11.98 -4.37
C TYR A 312 15.03 11.85 -3.49
N PHE A 313 13.84 11.74 -4.07
CA PHE A 313 12.59 11.63 -3.30
C PHE A 313 11.98 10.23 -3.39
N TYR A 314 11.53 9.83 -4.55
CA TYR A 314 10.85 8.54 -4.70
C TYR A 314 11.00 8.00 -6.12
N PRO A 315 11.49 6.75 -6.32
CA PRO A 315 11.84 6.21 -7.65
C PRO A 315 10.58 5.71 -8.41
N ILE A 316 9.63 6.60 -8.71
CA ILE A 316 8.35 6.23 -9.34
C ILE A 316 8.50 5.65 -10.74
N GLN A 317 9.49 6.12 -11.52
CA GLN A 317 9.80 5.53 -12.82
C GLN A 317 10.31 4.08 -12.71
N GLY A 318 11.18 3.81 -11.74
CA GLY A 318 11.68 2.47 -11.47
C GLY A 318 10.55 1.51 -11.06
N ILE A 319 9.61 1.99 -10.25
CA ILE A 319 8.43 1.23 -9.84
C ILE A 319 7.55 0.91 -11.05
N ALA A 320 7.29 1.88 -11.93
CA ALA A 320 6.52 1.68 -13.15
C ALA A 320 7.21 0.69 -14.11
N ALA A 321 8.52 0.85 -14.31
CA ALA A 321 9.33 -0.06 -15.15
C ALA A 321 9.29 -1.50 -14.62
N HIS A 322 9.48 -1.68 -13.30
CA HIS A 322 9.42 -3.00 -12.67
C HIS A 322 8.08 -3.71 -12.93
N ARG A 323 6.95 -2.98 -12.83
CA ARG A 323 5.62 -3.56 -13.07
C ARG A 323 5.35 -3.87 -14.54
N ARG A 324 5.83 -3.02 -15.46
CA ARG A 324 5.68 -3.23 -16.91
C ARG A 324 6.33 -4.53 -17.41
N VAL A 325 7.40 -5.01 -16.76
CA VAL A 325 8.08 -6.26 -17.13
C VAL A 325 7.15 -7.47 -17.08
N PHE A 326 6.15 -7.45 -16.16
CA PHE A 326 5.18 -8.55 -16.04
C PHE A 326 4.14 -8.57 -17.16
N ARG A 327 3.99 -7.51 -17.95
CA ARG A 327 3.01 -7.43 -19.07
C ARG A 327 1.58 -7.81 -18.65
N GLY A 328 1.20 -7.45 -17.42
CA GLY A 328 -0.18 -7.59 -16.96
C GLY A 328 -1.10 -6.50 -17.52
N VAL A 329 -2.39 -6.64 -17.26
CA VAL A 329 -3.41 -5.64 -17.63
C VAL A 329 -3.22 -4.39 -16.78
N GLN A 330 -3.18 -3.23 -17.39
CA GLN A 330 -3.08 -1.95 -16.70
C GLN A 330 -4.49 -1.38 -16.48
N ARG A 331 -4.81 -1.07 -15.23
CA ARG A 331 -6.07 -0.43 -14.85
C ARG A 331 -5.80 0.89 -14.19
N GLN A 332 -6.46 1.95 -14.69
CA GLN A 332 -6.29 3.31 -14.18
C GLN A 332 -6.89 3.43 -12.78
N ASN A 333 -6.17 4.10 -11.89
CA ASN A 333 -6.66 4.52 -10.57
C ASN A 333 -6.75 6.04 -10.50
N TYR A 334 -7.63 6.54 -9.64
CA TYR A 334 -7.97 7.95 -9.55
C TYR A 334 -7.84 8.48 -8.14
N TYR A 335 -7.77 9.80 -8.04
CA TYR A 335 -8.01 10.54 -6.81
C TYR A 335 -9.01 11.67 -7.09
N ALA A 336 -9.74 12.07 -6.06
CA ALA A 336 -10.78 13.09 -6.18
C ALA A 336 -10.74 14.08 -5.02
N PHE A 337 -10.92 15.36 -5.32
CA PHE A 337 -11.05 16.44 -4.34
C PHE A 337 -12.39 17.16 -4.50
N ASN A 338 -13.09 17.43 -3.41
CA ASN A 338 -14.34 18.20 -3.44
C ASN A 338 -14.12 19.72 -3.60
N ARG A 339 -12.89 20.18 -3.50
CA ARG A 339 -12.47 21.56 -3.78
C ARG A 339 -11.24 21.53 -4.66
N HIS A 340 -10.90 22.68 -5.26
CA HIS A 340 -9.74 22.76 -6.12
C HIS A 340 -8.47 22.25 -5.39
N PRO A 341 -7.74 21.27 -5.96
CA PRO A 341 -6.56 20.68 -5.35
C PRO A 341 -5.38 21.64 -5.40
N THR A 342 -5.18 22.39 -4.33
CA THR A 342 -4.05 23.30 -4.13
C THR A 342 -2.84 22.57 -3.58
N PHE A 343 -1.64 23.15 -3.69
CA PHE A 343 -0.42 22.61 -3.11
C PHE A 343 -0.56 22.29 -1.60
N PRO A 344 -1.11 23.18 -0.73
CA PRO A 344 -1.34 22.85 0.68
C PRO A 344 -2.24 21.62 0.89
N ARG A 345 -3.19 21.36 -0.01
CA ARG A 345 -4.02 20.15 0.07
C ARG A 345 -3.25 18.88 -0.27
N LEU A 346 -2.32 18.95 -1.23
CA LEU A 346 -1.43 17.84 -1.55
C LEU A 346 -0.46 17.55 -0.41
N MET A 347 0.00 18.57 0.33
CA MET A 347 0.84 18.40 1.52
C MET A 347 0.14 17.58 2.62
N LYS A 348 -1.19 17.67 2.75
CA LYS A 348 -1.95 16.85 3.71
C LYS A 348 -1.80 15.35 3.44
N VAL A 349 -1.78 14.97 2.17
CA VAL A 349 -1.56 13.57 1.78
C VAL A 349 -0.13 13.14 2.07
N MET A 350 0.86 13.99 1.79
CA MET A 350 2.25 13.71 2.13
C MET A 350 2.42 13.51 3.65
N ARG A 351 1.70 14.31 4.46
CA ARG A 351 1.66 14.15 5.92
C ARG A 351 0.99 12.84 6.34
N ALA A 352 -0.14 12.45 5.70
CA ALA A 352 -0.79 11.17 5.95
C ALA A 352 0.17 10.00 5.65
N CYS A 353 0.95 10.12 4.58
CA CYS A 353 1.95 9.12 4.19
C CYS A 353 3.22 9.15 5.06
N LYS A 354 3.33 10.03 6.04
CA LYS A 354 4.55 10.25 6.87
C LYS A 354 5.80 10.60 6.04
N LEU A 355 5.60 11.30 4.92
CA LEU A 355 6.68 11.77 4.07
C LEU A 355 7.25 13.12 4.53
N ILE A 356 6.45 13.84 5.34
CA ILE A 356 6.79 15.12 5.94
C ILE A 356 6.26 15.19 7.37
#